data_0291dbb6b4257626af6fcf7743c90113
#
_entry.id   0291dbb6b4257626af6fcf7743c90113
#
_cell.length_a   1.000
_cell.length_b   1.000
_cell.length_c   1.000
_cell.angle_alpha   90.00
_cell.angle_beta   90.00
_cell.angle_gamma   90.00
#
_symmetry.space_group_name_H-M   'P 1'
#
loop_
_entity.id
_entity.type
_entity.pdbx_description
1 polymer ?
#
loop_
_entity_poly.entity_id
_entity_poly.type
_entity_poly.pdbx_seq_one_letter_code
_entity_poly.pdbx_strand_id
1 'polypeptide(L)'
;MSKSHRPRTKNVEAVEFGSLFRRFEHEYGRAYVRLATQLRTRYPEITKRGRRTGRALRNICFIVWCCCRDDDRKLIPTLFRAAVLLAAQDDYYDNPRIPTAQKESFCAATNSALRSHSFRRPFERSRQLRDLASLWSYVARTIPRSAPQVRSYWIETACQLNDAMAAENRAVRRAGITYEEYMRTAIQSIGMVFIWATYLAHEHVPMTALREMTPALLQGARVVRLSNDMASYRQRRNKENALTLVDGRSPGARVLRLVEQESRAFRQCVEALDVRSSVRGFLLHSMDFLREFYQRSDFHRGPAW
;
A
#
# COMPACT_ATOMS: atom_id res chain seq x y z
N MET A 1 -50.87 14.21 12.00
CA MET A 1 -49.64 14.35 11.17
C MET A 1 -48.43 14.38 12.09
N SER A 2 -47.80 13.21 12.32
CA SER A 2 -46.67 13.04 13.23
C SER A 2 -45.37 13.26 12.44
N LYS A 3 -44.60 14.28 12.82
CA LYS A 3 -43.26 14.54 12.27
C LYS A 3 -42.29 13.54 12.87
N SER A 4 -41.86 12.55 12.10
CA SER A 4 -40.81 11.62 12.49
C SER A 4 -39.50 12.35 12.68
N HIS A 5 -39.03 12.46 13.91
CA HIS A 5 -37.67 12.88 14.25
C HIS A 5 -36.70 11.76 13.80
N ARG A 6 -36.00 11.96 12.68
CA ARG A 6 -34.79 11.17 12.35
C ARG A 6 -33.71 11.56 13.37
N PRO A 7 -33.09 10.62 14.06
CA PRO A 7 -31.95 10.93 14.91
C PRO A 7 -30.80 11.43 14.03
N ARG A 8 -30.32 12.64 14.33
CA ARG A 8 -29.05 13.16 13.79
C ARG A 8 -27.94 12.22 14.25
N THR A 9 -27.45 11.37 13.35
CA THR A 9 -26.18 10.67 13.52
C THR A 9 -25.14 11.73 13.84
N LYS A 10 -24.47 11.63 15.03
CA LYS A 10 -23.33 12.45 15.39
C LYS A 10 -22.34 12.39 14.24
N ASN A 11 -22.09 13.52 13.58
CA ASN A 11 -21.01 13.67 12.60
C ASN A 11 -19.72 13.29 13.32
N VAL A 12 -19.17 12.12 12.98
CA VAL A 12 -17.75 11.85 13.17
C VAL A 12 -17.06 13.00 12.43
N GLU A 13 -16.30 13.82 13.14
CA GLU A 13 -15.63 14.99 12.57
C GLU A 13 -14.88 14.52 11.33
N ALA A 14 -15.33 15.01 10.19
CA ALA A 14 -14.73 14.69 8.92
C ALA A 14 -13.28 15.19 8.98
N VAL A 15 -12.29 14.26 8.90
CA VAL A 15 -10.88 14.62 8.87
C VAL A 15 -10.70 15.66 7.78
N GLU A 16 -10.32 16.86 8.19
CA GLU A 16 -10.11 17.97 7.28
C GLU A 16 -8.77 17.79 6.58
N PHE A 17 -8.75 16.99 5.48
CA PHE A 17 -7.53 16.68 4.73
C PHE A 17 -6.73 17.92 4.34
N GLY A 18 -7.40 19.02 4.03
CA GLY A 18 -6.74 20.29 3.76
C GLY A 18 -5.95 20.83 4.96
N SER A 19 -6.47 20.69 6.17
CA SER A 19 -5.77 21.03 7.41
C SER A 19 -4.58 20.12 7.66
N LEU A 20 -4.76 18.81 7.51
CA LEU A 20 -3.66 17.83 7.61
C LEU A 20 -2.57 18.10 6.59
N PHE A 21 -2.94 18.46 5.36
CA PHE A 21 -1.97 18.75 4.31
C PHE A 21 -1.17 20.02 4.60
N ARG A 22 -1.81 21.11 5.07
CA ARG A 22 -1.10 22.33 5.51
C ARG A 22 -0.14 22.02 6.66
N ARG A 23 -0.56 21.19 7.61
CA ARG A 23 0.29 20.73 8.70
C ARG A 23 1.50 19.92 8.21
N PHE A 24 1.30 18.97 7.29
CA PHE A 24 2.37 18.24 6.62
C PHE A 24 3.38 19.18 5.95
N GLU A 25 2.90 20.15 5.17
CA GLU A 25 3.75 21.13 4.50
C GLU A 25 4.59 21.94 5.50
N HIS A 26 3.98 22.36 6.59
CA HIS A 26 4.66 23.11 7.65
C HIS A 26 5.71 22.25 8.38
N GLU A 27 5.34 21.06 8.81
CA GLU A 27 6.18 20.21 9.66
C GLU A 27 7.22 19.40 8.86
N TYR A 28 6.85 18.96 7.66
CA TYR A 28 7.65 17.98 6.91
C TYR A 28 8.03 18.42 5.48
N GLY A 29 7.52 19.52 4.98
CA GLY A 29 7.71 19.97 3.60
C GLY A 29 9.17 20.07 3.18
N ARG A 30 10.05 20.62 4.03
CA ARG A 30 11.52 20.69 3.75
C ARG A 30 12.16 19.30 3.69
N ALA A 31 11.78 18.38 4.56
CA ALA A 31 12.28 17.00 4.56
C ALA A 31 11.81 16.26 3.31
N TYR A 32 10.53 16.42 2.95
CA TYR A 32 9.98 15.90 1.70
C TYR A 32 10.77 16.37 0.48
N VAL A 33 11.04 17.66 0.35
CA VAL A 33 11.81 18.19 -0.81
C VAL A 33 13.16 17.51 -0.93
N ARG A 34 13.90 17.35 0.17
CA ARG A 34 15.19 16.64 0.18
C ARG A 34 15.04 15.18 -0.26
N LEU A 35 14.06 14.46 0.29
CA LEU A 35 13.79 13.06 -0.05
C LEU A 35 13.38 12.89 -1.52
N ALA A 36 12.49 13.74 -2.01
CA ALA A 36 12.01 13.72 -3.39
C ALA A 36 13.17 14.05 -4.37
N THR A 37 14.03 15.00 -4.04
CA THR A 37 15.22 15.32 -4.84
C THR A 37 16.17 14.13 -4.90
N GLN A 38 16.50 13.50 -3.78
CA GLN A 38 17.32 12.29 -3.74
C GLN A 38 16.76 11.16 -4.61
N LEU A 39 15.43 10.92 -4.54
CA LEU A 39 14.78 9.92 -5.36
C LEU A 39 14.87 10.25 -6.85
N ARG A 40 14.59 11.49 -7.23
CA ARG A 40 14.66 11.94 -8.64
C ARG A 40 16.07 11.84 -9.22
N THR A 41 17.08 12.19 -8.44
CA THR A 41 18.48 12.09 -8.88
C THR A 41 18.90 10.63 -9.02
N ARG A 42 18.51 9.78 -8.08
CA ARG A 42 18.99 8.40 -8.04
C ARG A 42 18.19 7.43 -8.91
N TYR A 43 16.88 7.70 -9.11
CA TYR A 43 15.95 6.84 -9.83
C TYR A 43 15.16 7.65 -10.87
N PRO A 44 15.83 8.24 -11.86
CA PRO A 44 15.19 9.18 -12.77
C PRO A 44 14.08 8.53 -13.60
N GLU A 45 14.22 7.28 -14.03
CA GLU A 45 13.27 6.66 -14.94
C GLU A 45 11.92 6.30 -14.27
N ILE A 46 11.94 5.97 -12.97
CA ILE A 46 10.70 5.73 -12.23
C ILE A 46 10.09 7.00 -11.65
N THR A 47 10.84 8.11 -11.64
CA THR A 47 10.38 9.40 -11.09
C THR A 47 10.12 10.46 -12.15
N LYS A 48 10.51 10.26 -13.43
CA LYS A 48 10.35 11.22 -14.54
C LYS A 48 9.01 11.18 -15.25
N ARG A 49 8.20 10.13 -15.10
CA ARG A 49 6.98 9.93 -15.89
C ARG A 49 5.91 11.00 -15.59
N GLY A 50 6.04 12.12 -16.30
CA GLY A 50 5.01 13.14 -16.51
C GLY A 50 4.82 14.17 -15.38
N ARG A 51 4.03 15.22 -15.67
CA ARG A 51 3.61 16.26 -14.69
C ARG A 51 2.93 15.69 -13.44
N ARG A 52 2.50 14.41 -13.49
CA ARG A 52 1.87 13.68 -12.40
C ARG A 52 2.88 13.23 -11.33
N THR A 53 4.15 13.01 -11.68
CA THR A 53 5.14 12.39 -10.80
C THR A 53 5.49 13.25 -9.58
N GLY A 54 5.59 14.56 -9.74
CA GLY A 54 5.85 15.46 -8.60
C GLY A 54 4.69 15.47 -7.60
N ARG A 55 3.45 15.49 -8.10
CA ARG A 55 2.25 15.42 -7.27
C ARG A 55 2.10 14.05 -6.64
N ALA A 56 2.34 12.97 -7.38
CA ALA A 56 2.27 11.62 -6.85
C ALA A 56 3.27 11.38 -5.72
N LEU A 57 4.53 11.78 -5.87
CA LEU A 57 5.53 11.67 -4.80
C LEU A 57 5.12 12.46 -3.56
N ARG A 58 4.55 13.66 -3.75
CA ARG A 58 4.07 14.48 -2.62
C ARG A 58 2.90 13.82 -1.91
N ASN A 59 1.95 13.27 -2.66
CA ASN A 59 0.80 12.54 -2.10
C ASN A 59 1.26 11.28 -1.36
N ILE A 60 2.17 10.50 -1.93
CA ILE A 60 2.73 9.32 -1.26
C ILE A 60 3.42 9.72 0.05
N CYS A 61 4.24 10.78 0.04
CA CYS A 61 4.90 11.24 1.25
C CYS A 61 3.90 11.75 2.30
N PHE A 62 2.89 12.50 1.88
CA PHE A 62 1.80 12.96 2.73
C PHE A 62 1.04 11.78 3.37
N ILE A 63 0.68 10.77 2.58
CA ILE A 63 0.00 9.58 3.08
C ILE A 63 0.86 8.84 4.12
N VAL A 64 2.14 8.62 3.81
CA VAL A 64 3.07 7.98 4.76
C VAL A 64 3.21 8.81 6.04
N TRP A 65 3.31 10.14 5.91
CA TRP A 65 3.37 11.04 7.06
C TRP A 65 2.10 10.97 7.91
N CYS A 66 0.93 10.91 7.27
CA CYS A 66 -0.35 10.75 7.98
C CYS A 66 -0.51 9.38 8.64
N CYS A 67 0.07 8.32 8.06
CA CYS A 67 0.06 6.98 8.66
C CYS A 67 0.99 6.88 9.88
N CYS A 68 2.02 7.71 9.97
CA CYS A 68 3.00 7.70 11.05
C CYS A 68 2.53 8.60 12.20
N ARG A 69 2.56 8.07 13.43
CA ARG A 69 2.43 8.85 14.66
C ARG A 69 3.74 9.58 14.95
N ASP A 70 3.73 10.50 15.90
CA ASP A 70 4.90 11.33 16.21
C ASP A 70 6.16 10.49 16.52
N ASP A 71 6.02 9.40 17.29
CA ASP A 71 7.12 8.48 17.62
C ASP A 71 7.64 7.68 16.41
N ASP A 72 6.81 7.51 15.39
CA ASP A 72 7.14 6.73 14.18
C ASP A 72 7.77 7.59 13.08
N ARG A 73 7.81 8.90 13.23
CA ARG A 73 8.28 9.85 12.19
C ARG A 73 9.71 9.60 11.71
N LYS A 74 10.57 9.00 12.53
CA LYS A 74 11.90 8.56 12.14
C LYS A 74 11.90 7.54 11.00
N LEU A 75 10.80 6.79 10.83
CA LEU A 75 10.65 5.77 9.80
C LEU A 75 10.05 6.31 8.49
N ILE A 76 9.54 7.55 8.46
CA ILE A 76 8.96 8.14 7.25
C ILE A 76 9.89 8.01 6.03
N PRO A 77 11.21 8.30 6.11
CA PRO A 77 12.09 8.17 4.94
C PRO A 77 12.14 6.75 4.36
N THR A 78 12.10 5.73 5.21
CA THR A 78 12.10 4.32 4.79
C THR A 78 10.77 3.92 4.21
N LEU A 79 9.67 4.20 4.91
CA LEU A 79 8.31 3.88 4.47
C LEU A 79 7.95 4.64 3.18
N PHE A 80 8.38 5.89 3.05
CA PHE A 80 8.19 6.66 1.82
C PHE A 80 8.86 6.01 0.62
N ARG A 81 10.11 5.54 0.76
CA ARG A 81 10.80 4.83 -0.33
C ARG A 81 10.13 3.50 -0.67
N ALA A 82 9.68 2.76 0.34
CA ALA A 82 8.91 1.52 0.14
C ALA A 82 7.59 1.80 -0.59
N ALA A 83 6.87 2.87 -0.25
CA ALA A 83 5.64 3.26 -0.91
C ALA A 83 5.88 3.78 -2.35
N VAL A 84 6.98 4.49 -2.60
CA VAL A 84 7.39 4.90 -3.96
C VAL A 84 7.76 3.67 -4.80
N LEU A 85 8.46 2.70 -4.22
CA LEU A 85 8.77 1.44 -4.88
C LEU A 85 7.49 0.69 -5.28
N LEU A 86 6.53 0.57 -4.35
CA LEU A 86 5.22 -0.03 -4.59
C LEU A 86 4.50 0.65 -5.76
N ALA A 87 4.37 1.97 -5.74
CA ALA A 87 3.70 2.73 -6.79
C ALA A 87 4.42 2.62 -8.15
N ALA A 88 5.76 2.63 -8.17
CA ALA A 88 6.53 2.50 -9.40
C ALA A 88 6.45 1.08 -9.99
N GLN A 89 6.31 0.08 -9.15
CA GLN A 89 6.13 -1.29 -9.55
C GLN A 89 4.71 -1.53 -10.09
N ASP A 90 3.69 -0.96 -9.45
CA ASP A 90 2.31 -0.94 -9.93
C ASP A 90 2.23 -0.34 -11.34
N ASP A 91 2.80 0.85 -11.55
CA ASP A 91 2.92 1.48 -12.87
C ASP A 91 3.63 0.57 -13.92
N TYR A 92 4.60 -0.23 -13.50
CA TYR A 92 5.29 -1.17 -14.38
C TYR A 92 4.39 -2.35 -14.76
N TYR A 93 3.71 -2.96 -13.78
CA TYR A 93 2.82 -4.10 -14.04
C TYR A 93 1.55 -3.69 -14.80
N ASP A 94 1.01 -2.50 -14.54
CA ASP A 94 -0.19 -1.98 -15.23
C ASP A 94 0.08 -1.48 -16.65
N ASN A 95 1.35 -1.31 -17.03
CA ASN A 95 1.67 -0.83 -18.36
C ASN A 95 1.33 -1.88 -19.43
N PRO A 96 0.32 -1.64 -20.30
CA PRO A 96 -0.09 -2.61 -21.33
C PRO A 96 0.94 -2.79 -22.44
N ARG A 97 1.91 -1.87 -22.58
CA ARG A 97 2.99 -1.95 -23.56
C ARG A 97 4.11 -2.91 -23.16
N ILE A 98 4.14 -3.35 -21.90
CA ILE A 98 5.14 -4.29 -21.39
C ILE A 98 4.57 -5.71 -21.53
N PRO A 99 5.24 -6.60 -22.31
CA PRO A 99 4.80 -7.97 -22.48
C PRO A 99 4.71 -8.73 -21.16
N THR A 100 3.72 -9.62 -21.02
CA THR A 100 3.53 -10.44 -19.81
C THR A 100 4.78 -11.24 -19.44
N ALA A 101 5.43 -11.87 -20.42
CA ALA A 101 6.68 -12.61 -20.21
C ALA A 101 7.80 -11.75 -19.61
N GLN A 102 7.88 -10.46 -20.00
CA GLN A 102 8.85 -9.52 -19.40
C GLN A 102 8.49 -9.18 -17.95
N LYS A 103 7.21 -9.03 -17.62
CA LYS A 103 6.73 -8.81 -16.25
C LYS A 103 7.03 -10.02 -15.36
N GLU A 104 6.77 -11.22 -15.85
CA GLU A 104 7.07 -12.48 -15.16
C GLU A 104 8.57 -12.67 -14.94
N SER A 105 9.39 -12.40 -15.96
CA SER A 105 10.85 -12.43 -15.84
C SER A 105 11.36 -11.43 -14.80
N PHE A 106 10.78 -10.23 -14.75
CA PHE A 106 11.12 -9.23 -13.72
C PHE A 106 10.71 -9.71 -12.33
N CYS A 107 9.53 -10.29 -12.16
CA CYS A 107 9.06 -10.87 -10.90
C CYS A 107 10.04 -11.95 -10.41
N ALA A 108 10.33 -12.95 -11.25
CA ALA A 108 11.23 -14.06 -10.90
C ALA A 108 12.64 -13.57 -10.53
N ALA A 109 13.18 -12.64 -11.33
CA ALA A 109 14.51 -12.06 -11.09
C ALA A 109 14.55 -11.24 -9.78
N THR A 110 13.50 -10.48 -9.48
CA THR A 110 13.42 -9.69 -8.24
C THR A 110 13.31 -10.60 -7.02
N ASN A 111 12.46 -11.64 -7.08
CA ASN A 111 12.32 -12.61 -6.00
C ASN A 111 13.61 -13.40 -5.75
N SER A 112 14.32 -13.79 -6.81
CA SER A 112 15.64 -14.42 -6.69
C SER A 112 16.67 -13.48 -6.04
N ALA A 113 16.68 -12.21 -6.46
CA ALA A 113 17.58 -11.19 -5.90
C ALA A 113 17.30 -10.89 -4.43
N LEU A 114 16.03 -10.87 -4.02
CA LEU A 114 15.62 -10.71 -2.62
C LEU A 114 16.12 -11.87 -1.76
N ARG A 115 15.90 -13.12 -2.20
CA ARG A 115 16.32 -14.33 -1.46
C ARG A 115 17.83 -14.48 -1.38
N SER A 116 18.55 -14.16 -2.47
CA SER A 116 20.02 -14.24 -2.52
C SER A 116 20.72 -12.99 -2.00
N HIS A 117 19.97 -11.95 -1.61
CA HIS A 117 20.51 -10.63 -1.25
C HIS A 117 21.39 -9.98 -2.35
N SER A 118 21.20 -10.36 -3.61
CA SER A 118 22.01 -9.93 -4.74
C SER A 118 21.15 -9.36 -5.87
N PHE A 119 21.19 -8.05 -6.04
CA PHE A 119 20.50 -7.32 -7.13
C PHE A 119 21.41 -7.04 -8.33
N ARG A 120 22.38 -7.92 -8.59
CA ARG A 120 23.32 -7.77 -9.72
C ARG A 120 22.79 -8.42 -11.00
N ARG A 121 22.94 -7.73 -12.12
CA ARG A 121 22.83 -8.21 -13.52
C ARG A 121 21.46 -8.48 -14.18
N PRO A 122 20.39 -9.07 -13.62
CA PRO A 122 19.23 -9.42 -14.46
C PRO A 122 18.46 -8.19 -15.00
N PHE A 123 18.80 -6.98 -14.57
CA PHE A 123 18.05 -5.76 -14.85
C PHE A 123 18.74 -4.78 -15.81
N GLU A 124 19.83 -5.18 -16.47
CA GLU A 124 20.69 -4.27 -17.26
C GLU A 124 20.03 -3.76 -18.54
N ARG A 125 19.04 -4.48 -19.08
CA ARG A 125 18.42 -4.21 -20.39
C ARG A 125 17.52 -2.96 -20.42
N SER A 126 17.03 -2.48 -19.29
CA SER A 126 16.11 -1.35 -19.22
C SER A 126 16.49 -0.41 -18.08
N ARG A 127 16.57 0.89 -18.38
CA ARG A 127 16.82 1.92 -17.34
C ARG A 127 15.75 1.89 -16.24
N GLN A 128 14.47 1.70 -16.61
CA GLN A 128 13.38 1.59 -15.65
C GLN A 128 13.56 0.38 -14.72
N LEU A 129 13.93 -0.79 -15.26
CA LEU A 129 14.16 -1.99 -14.46
C LEU A 129 15.38 -1.85 -13.55
N ARG A 130 16.43 -1.16 -14.01
CA ARG A 130 17.60 -0.85 -13.16
C ARG A 130 17.22 0.05 -11.98
N ASP A 131 16.41 1.08 -12.21
CA ASP A 131 15.95 1.97 -11.16
C ASP A 131 15.07 1.22 -10.14
N LEU A 132 14.12 0.38 -10.61
CA LEU A 132 13.30 -0.46 -9.75
C LEU A 132 14.16 -1.43 -8.92
N ALA A 133 15.07 -2.17 -9.55
CA ALA A 133 15.97 -3.09 -8.85
C ALA A 133 16.89 -2.38 -7.84
N SER A 134 17.37 -1.20 -8.19
CA SER A 134 18.20 -0.37 -7.31
C SER A 134 17.40 0.15 -6.12
N LEU A 135 16.12 0.51 -6.31
CA LEU A 135 15.24 0.93 -5.22
C LEU A 135 14.86 -0.26 -4.34
N TRP A 136 14.58 -1.44 -4.92
CA TRP A 136 14.43 -2.69 -4.16
C TRP A 136 15.64 -3.00 -3.29
N SER A 137 16.83 -2.97 -3.89
CA SER A 137 18.10 -3.16 -3.17
C SER A 137 18.29 -2.14 -2.04
N TYR A 138 17.88 -0.89 -2.26
CA TYR A 138 17.94 0.13 -1.22
C TYR A 138 17.00 -0.19 -0.06
N VAL A 139 15.72 -0.44 -0.34
CA VAL A 139 14.73 -0.77 0.71
C VAL A 139 15.16 -2.03 1.47
N ALA A 140 15.57 -3.10 0.78
CA ALA A 140 16.05 -4.33 1.41
C ALA A 140 17.26 -4.11 2.35
N ARG A 141 18.14 -3.14 2.04
CA ARG A 141 19.28 -2.80 2.91
C ARG A 141 18.90 -2.00 4.15
N THR A 142 17.76 -1.32 4.14
CA THR A 142 17.28 -0.62 5.34
C THR A 142 16.74 -1.60 6.39
N ILE A 143 16.33 -2.81 6.00
CA ILE A 143 15.83 -3.81 6.93
C ILE A 143 16.96 -4.32 7.84
N PRO A 144 16.80 -4.25 9.16
CA PRO A 144 17.85 -4.61 10.12
C PRO A 144 18.39 -6.02 9.91
N ARG A 145 19.72 -6.14 9.91
CA ARG A 145 20.41 -7.45 9.81
C ARG A 145 20.50 -8.20 11.14
N SER A 146 20.34 -7.48 12.24
CA SER A 146 20.39 -8.02 13.60
C SER A 146 19.25 -8.98 13.94
N ALA A 147 18.19 -9.02 13.13
CA ALA A 147 17.04 -9.89 13.31
C ALA A 147 16.80 -10.73 12.03
N PRO A 148 17.58 -11.82 11.79
CA PRO A 148 17.55 -12.57 10.53
C PRO A 148 16.17 -13.18 10.23
N GLN A 149 15.44 -13.61 11.26
CA GLN A 149 14.09 -14.18 11.10
C GLN A 149 13.08 -13.13 10.64
N VAL A 150 13.14 -11.91 11.21
CA VAL A 150 12.28 -10.79 10.81
C VAL A 150 12.60 -10.37 9.39
N ARG A 151 13.88 -10.37 9.03
CA ARG A 151 14.33 -10.11 7.65
C ARG A 151 13.81 -11.17 6.68
N SER A 152 13.83 -12.46 7.05
CA SER A 152 13.26 -13.53 6.23
C SER A 152 11.76 -13.36 6.03
N TYR A 153 11.01 -13.01 7.08
CA TYR A 153 9.59 -12.69 6.98
C TYR A 153 9.32 -11.51 6.02
N TRP A 154 10.13 -10.46 6.12
CA TRP A 154 10.02 -9.31 5.22
C TRP A 154 10.30 -9.69 3.76
N ILE A 155 11.33 -10.52 3.50
CA ILE A 155 11.65 -11.03 2.16
C ILE A 155 10.51 -11.86 1.59
N GLU A 156 9.94 -12.75 2.41
CA GLU A 156 8.79 -13.55 2.00
C GLU A 156 7.60 -12.68 1.63
N THR A 157 7.27 -11.70 2.46
CA THR A 157 6.21 -10.72 2.19
C THR A 157 6.47 -9.92 0.90
N ALA A 158 7.72 -9.51 0.66
CA ALA A 158 8.12 -8.82 -0.56
C ALA A 158 7.99 -9.71 -1.81
N CYS A 159 8.34 -10.99 -1.72
CA CYS A 159 8.14 -11.96 -2.79
C CYS A 159 6.65 -12.20 -3.06
N GLN A 160 5.83 -12.34 -2.01
CA GLN A 160 4.37 -12.48 -2.14
C GLN A 160 3.73 -11.28 -2.83
N LEU A 161 4.19 -10.07 -2.52
CA LEU A 161 3.76 -8.85 -3.22
C LEU A 161 4.07 -8.93 -4.73
N ASN A 162 5.30 -9.29 -5.10
CA ASN A 162 5.71 -9.40 -6.49
C ASN A 162 4.90 -10.45 -7.25
N ASP A 163 4.72 -11.62 -6.64
CA ASP A 163 3.94 -12.73 -7.22
C ASP A 163 2.47 -12.32 -7.40
N ALA A 164 1.90 -11.62 -6.43
CA ALA A 164 0.53 -11.14 -6.49
C ALA A 164 0.32 -10.07 -7.58
N MET A 165 1.22 -9.09 -7.72
CA MET A 165 1.15 -8.10 -8.80
C MET A 165 1.26 -8.75 -10.18
N ALA A 166 2.15 -9.74 -10.35
CA ALA A 166 2.26 -10.49 -11.59
C ALA A 166 1.01 -11.34 -11.87
N ALA A 167 0.41 -11.94 -10.83
CA ALA A 167 -0.81 -12.74 -10.93
C ALA A 167 -2.04 -11.88 -11.23
N GLU A 168 -2.20 -10.73 -10.60
CA GLU A 168 -3.30 -9.79 -10.86
C GLU A 168 -3.27 -9.34 -12.33
N ASN A 169 -2.11 -9.03 -12.87
CA ASN A 169 -1.97 -8.67 -14.28
C ASN A 169 -2.39 -9.78 -15.25
N ARG A 170 -2.29 -11.06 -14.84
CA ARG A 170 -2.82 -12.21 -15.61
C ARG A 170 -4.32 -12.37 -15.43
N ALA A 171 -4.82 -12.21 -14.20
CA ALA A 171 -6.22 -12.40 -13.83
C ALA A 171 -7.13 -11.38 -14.54
N VAL A 172 -6.68 -10.12 -14.64
CA VAL A 172 -7.37 -9.02 -15.36
C VAL A 172 -7.69 -9.39 -16.82
N ARG A 173 -6.97 -10.37 -17.40
CA ARG A 173 -7.18 -10.84 -18.78
C ARG A 173 -8.07 -12.09 -18.87
N ARG A 174 -8.48 -12.67 -17.73
CA ARG A 174 -9.35 -13.85 -17.67
C ARG A 174 -10.80 -13.41 -17.50
N ALA A 175 -11.67 -13.80 -18.41
CA ALA A 175 -13.11 -13.70 -18.20
C ALA A 175 -13.55 -14.67 -17.08
N GLY A 176 -14.45 -14.22 -16.20
CA GLY A 176 -15.10 -15.10 -15.24
C GLY A 176 -14.36 -15.35 -13.94
N ILE A 177 -13.44 -14.45 -13.53
CA ILE A 177 -12.84 -14.51 -12.19
C ILE A 177 -13.90 -14.30 -11.10
N THR A 178 -13.86 -15.11 -10.05
CA THR A 178 -14.76 -14.95 -8.89
C THR A 178 -14.25 -13.86 -7.94
N TYR A 179 -15.13 -13.35 -7.04
CA TYR A 179 -14.74 -12.39 -6.02
C TYR A 179 -13.65 -12.96 -5.09
N GLU A 180 -13.75 -14.21 -4.69
CA GLU A 180 -12.78 -14.87 -3.81
C GLU A 180 -11.42 -15.04 -4.48
N GLU A 181 -11.40 -15.42 -5.76
CA GLU A 181 -10.15 -15.52 -6.54
C GLU A 181 -9.48 -14.16 -6.70
N TYR A 182 -10.28 -13.14 -7.02
CA TYR A 182 -9.79 -11.76 -7.09
C TYR A 182 -9.20 -11.32 -5.75
N MET A 183 -9.94 -11.42 -4.65
CA MET A 183 -9.50 -10.95 -3.34
C MET A 183 -8.26 -11.68 -2.84
N ARG A 184 -8.09 -12.97 -3.14
CA ARG A 184 -6.90 -13.75 -2.76
C ARG A 184 -5.60 -13.12 -3.29
N THR A 185 -5.63 -12.56 -4.48
CA THR A 185 -4.50 -11.89 -5.12
C THR A 185 -4.45 -10.40 -4.74
N ALA A 186 -5.60 -9.74 -4.77
CA ALA A 186 -5.72 -8.30 -4.63
C ALA A 186 -5.31 -7.76 -3.24
N ILE A 187 -5.51 -8.55 -2.17
CA ILE A 187 -5.06 -8.20 -0.82
C ILE A 187 -3.53 -8.20 -0.67
N GLN A 188 -2.84 -9.00 -1.47
CA GLN A 188 -1.37 -9.01 -1.47
C GLN A 188 -0.83 -7.91 -2.39
N SER A 189 -1.41 -7.75 -3.58
CA SER A 189 -0.95 -6.78 -4.60
C SER A 189 -1.15 -5.32 -4.18
N ILE A 190 -2.12 -5.01 -3.29
CA ILE A 190 -2.29 -3.66 -2.73
C ILE A 190 -1.06 -3.17 -1.94
N GLY A 191 -0.16 -4.09 -1.55
CA GLY A 191 1.13 -3.80 -0.94
C GLY A 191 1.09 -3.35 0.51
N MET A 192 -0.06 -3.33 1.18
CA MET A 192 -0.14 -2.87 2.57
C MET A 192 0.58 -3.79 3.54
N VAL A 193 0.50 -5.12 3.33
CA VAL A 193 1.25 -6.08 4.16
C VAL A 193 2.76 -5.83 4.06
N PHE A 194 3.27 -5.50 2.87
CA PHE A 194 4.67 -5.15 2.65
C PHE A 194 5.07 -3.84 3.37
N ILE A 195 4.24 -2.81 3.33
CA ILE A 195 4.49 -1.55 4.05
C ILE A 195 4.51 -1.78 5.57
N TRP A 196 3.52 -2.53 6.09
CA TRP A 196 3.49 -2.88 7.51
C TRP A 196 4.65 -3.79 7.92
N ALA A 197 5.01 -4.79 7.11
CA ALA A 197 6.19 -5.62 7.36
C ALA A 197 7.49 -4.80 7.40
N THR A 198 7.59 -3.75 6.55
CA THR A 198 8.71 -2.82 6.58
C THR A 198 8.76 -2.04 7.90
N TYR A 199 7.63 -1.55 8.39
CA TYR A 199 7.54 -0.91 9.71
C TYR A 199 7.91 -1.88 10.84
N LEU A 200 7.28 -3.06 10.87
CA LEU A 200 7.47 -4.07 11.93
C LEU A 200 8.92 -4.57 12.02
N ALA A 201 9.62 -4.63 10.89
CA ALA A 201 11.03 -4.98 10.86
C ALA A 201 11.91 -3.97 11.60
N HIS A 202 11.56 -2.69 11.58
CA HIS A 202 12.26 -1.63 12.30
C HIS A 202 11.85 -1.53 13.78
N GLU A 203 10.68 -2.04 14.11
CA GLU A 203 10.18 -2.09 15.49
C GLU A 203 10.66 -3.33 16.27
N HIS A 204 11.50 -4.16 15.66
CA HIS A 204 12.08 -5.36 16.27
C HIS A 204 11.02 -6.31 16.87
N VAL A 205 9.88 -6.45 16.18
CA VAL A 205 8.80 -7.35 16.61
C VAL A 205 9.30 -8.80 16.56
N PRO A 206 9.11 -9.62 17.61
CA PRO A 206 9.52 -11.01 17.61
C PRO A 206 8.83 -11.84 16.50
N MET A 207 9.50 -12.87 15.98
CA MET A 207 8.98 -13.68 14.86
C MET A 207 7.68 -14.42 15.23
N THR A 208 7.53 -14.83 16.49
CA THR A 208 6.28 -15.42 17.01
C THR A 208 5.11 -14.45 16.85
N ALA A 209 5.29 -13.23 17.33
CA ALA A 209 4.29 -12.18 17.20
C ALA A 209 4.01 -11.82 15.72
N LEU A 210 5.03 -11.78 14.84
CA LEU A 210 4.81 -11.54 13.39
C LEU A 210 3.92 -12.62 12.76
N ARG A 211 4.09 -13.89 13.13
CA ARG A 211 3.24 -14.97 12.62
C ARG A 211 1.80 -14.84 13.13
N GLU A 212 1.63 -14.52 14.39
CA GLU A 212 0.30 -14.27 14.99
C GLU A 212 -0.38 -13.04 14.38
N MET A 213 0.39 -12.02 14.00
CA MET A 213 -0.11 -10.81 13.35
C MET A 213 -0.52 -11.02 11.88
N THR A 214 0.04 -12.02 11.19
CA THR A 214 -0.17 -12.19 9.74
C THR A 214 -1.64 -12.23 9.33
N PRO A 215 -2.55 -12.96 10.01
CA PRO A 215 -3.97 -12.90 9.70
C PRO A 215 -4.57 -11.49 9.83
N ALA A 216 -4.19 -10.75 10.88
CA ALA A 216 -4.65 -9.38 11.07
C ALA A 216 -4.13 -8.45 9.96
N LEU A 217 -2.86 -8.57 9.55
CA LEU A 217 -2.30 -7.78 8.45
C LEU A 217 -3.05 -8.03 7.13
N LEU A 218 -3.39 -9.29 6.83
CA LEU A 218 -4.19 -9.66 5.65
C LEU A 218 -5.61 -9.08 5.73
N GLN A 219 -6.22 -9.12 6.91
CA GLN A 219 -7.52 -8.52 7.18
C GLN A 219 -7.51 -7.00 6.90
N GLY A 220 -6.52 -6.29 7.44
CA GLY A 220 -6.36 -4.86 7.21
C GLY A 220 -6.07 -4.53 5.74
N ALA A 221 -5.25 -5.33 5.06
CA ALA A 221 -5.00 -5.17 3.62
C ALA A 221 -6.28 -5.35 2.81
N ARG A 222 -7.21 -6.24 3.22
CA ARG A 222 -8.54 -6.39 2.63
C ARG A 222 -9.37 -5.11 2.77
N VAL A 223 -9.35 -4.46 3.94
CA VAL A 223 -10.02 -3.17 4.16
C VAL A 223 -9.50 -2.12 3.19
N VAL A 224 -8.18 -2.00 3.08
CA VAL A 224 -7.53 -1.01 2.20
C VAL A 224 -7.85 -1.31 0.73
N ARG A 225 -7.82 -2.60 0.32
CA ARG A 225 -8.16 -2.99 -1.06
C ARG A 225 -9.60 -2.65 -1.41
N LEU A 226 -10.57 -3.04 -0.59
CA LEU A 226 -11.99 -2.74 -0.81
C LEU A 226 -12.23 -1.22 -0.87
N SER A 227 -11.58 -0.45 -0.03
CA SER A 227 -11.69 1.01 -0.03
C SER A 227 -11.10 1.63 -1.30
N ASN A 228 -9.95 1.13 -1.77
CA ASN A 228 -9.34 1.52 -3.04
C ASN A 228 -10.24 1.18 -4.23
N ASP A 229 -10.82 -0.01 -4.24
CA ASP A 229 -11.73 -0.46 -5.29
C ASP A 229 -12.98 0.43 -5.37
N MET A 230 -13.53 0.85 -4.23
CA MET A 230 -14.63 1.83 -4.21
C MET A 230 -14.23 3.17 -4.83
N ALA A 231 -13.01 3.65 -4.54
CA ALA A 231 -12.50 4.89 -5.12
C ALA A 231 -12.30 4.77 -6.64
N SER A 232 -11.68 3.69 -7.10
CA SER A 232 -11.39 3.46 -8.52
C SER A 232 -12.66 3.17 -9.35
N TYR A 233 -13.65 2.49 -8.78
CA TYR A 233 -14.95 2.26 -9.42
C TYR A 233 -15.71 3.55 -9.68
N ARG A 234 -15.76 4.46 -8.71
CA ARG A 234 -16.36 5.79 -8.88
C ARG A 234 -15.70 6.59 -10.02
N GLN A 235 -14.44 6.30 -10.31
CA GLN A 235 -13.67 6.97 -11.35
C GLN A 235 -13.68 6.24 -12.69
N ARG A 236 -14.38 5.11 -12.80
CA ARG A 236 -14.45 4.25 -14.00
C ARG A 236 -13.07 3.82 -14.53
N ARG A 237 -12.10 3.59 -13.63
CA ARG A 237 -10.72 3.31 -14.04
C ARG A 237 -10.42 1.83 -14.23
N ASN A 238 -11.02 0.96 -13.42
CA ASN A 238 -10.75 -0.47 -13.46
C ASN A 238 -11.97 -1.23 -13.94
N LYS A 239 -11.77 -2.12 -14.91
CA LYS A 239 -12.80 -3.06 -15.38
C LYS A 239 -13.02 -4.18 -14.38
N GLU A 240 -11.99 -4.55 -13.63
CA GLU A 240 -12.01 -5.60 -12.62
C GLU A 240 -11.72 -5.00 -11.26
N ASN A 241 -12.70 -5.14 -10.41
CA ASN A 241 -12.71 -4.51 -9.12
C ASN A 241 -13.78 -5.23 -8.27
N ALA A 242 -13.64 -5.23 -6.96
CA ALA A 242 -14.57 -5.91 -6.07
C ALA A 242 -16.04 -5.56 -6.36
N LEU A 243 -16.34 -4.31 -6.76
CA LEU A 243 -17.70 -3.88 -7.05
C LEU A 243 -18.30 -4.52 -8.30
N THR A 244 -17.47 -4.92 -9.28
CA THR A 244 -17.93 -5.61 -10.49
C THR A 244 -18.14 -7.11 -10.27
N LEU A 245 -17.52 -7.67 -9.21
CA LEU A 245 -17.53 -9.09 -8.89
C LEU A 245 -18.50 -9.44 -7.75
N VAL A 246 -18.98 -8.43 -7.03
CA VAL A 246 -19.95 -8.63 -5.95
C VAL A 246 -21.37 -8.61 -6.51
N ASP A 247 -22.09 -9.71 -6.31
CA ASP A 247 -23.48 -9.82 -6.75
C ASP A 247 -24.43 -8.84 -6.06
N GLY A 248 -25.43 -8.38 -6.79
CA GLY A 248 -26.58 -7.65 -6.23
C GLY A 248 -26.87 -6.31 -6.86
N ARG A 249 -28.05 -5.75 -6.53
CA ARG A 249 -28.56 -4.48 -7.09
C ARG A 249 -27.81 -3.24 -6.62
N SER A 250 -26.99 -3.35 -5.55
CA SER A 250 -26.26 -2.23 -4.96
C SER A 250 -24.85 -2.65 -4.55
N PRO A 251 -23.93 -2.94 -5.50
CA PRO A 251 -22.60 -3.44 -5.19
C PRO A 251 -21.82 -2.49 -4.27
N GLY A 252 -21.92 -1.17 -4.46
CA GLY A 252 -21.28 -0.19 -3.59
C GLY A 252 -21.71 -0.26 -2.13
N ALA A 253 -23.00 -0.44 -1.86
CA ALA A 253 -23.50 -0.59 -0.49
C ALA A 253 -23.04 -1.92 0.14
N ARG A 254 -22.93 -2.99 -0.67
CA ARG A 254 -22.41 -4.28 -0.20
C ARG A 254 -20.92 -4.20 0.13
N VAL A 255 -20.11 -3.60 -0.75
CA VAL A 255 -18.69 -3.41 -0.49
C VAL A 255 -18.46 -2.51 0.72
N LEU A 256 -19.26 -1.46 0.92
CA LEU A 256 -19.17 -0.62 2.11
C LEU A 256 -19.43 -1.42 3.41
N ARG A 257 -20.43 -2.28 3.43
CA ARG A 257 -20.66 -3.17 4.58
C ARG A 257 -19.50 -4.13 4.82
N LEU A 258 -18.89 -4.67 3.75
CA LEU A 258 -17.69 -5.50 3.87
C LEU A 258 -16.54 -4.70 4.46
N VAL A 259 -16.29 -3.47 4.00
CA VAL A 259 -15.26 -2.58 4.57
C VAL A 259 -15.49 -2.36 6.07
N GLU A 260 -16.72 -2.13 6.50
CA GLU A 260 -17.05 -1.94 7.92
C GLU A 260 -16.85 -3.21 8.74
N GLN A 261 -17.29 -4.35 8.21
CA GLN A 261 -17.13 -5.66 8.86
C GLN A 261 -15.65 -6.03 9.01
N GLU A 262 -14.88 -5.94 7.94
CA GLU A 262 -13.46 -6.25 7.90
C GLU A 262 -12.66 -5.29 8.79
N SER A 263 -13.05 -4.00 8.85
CA SER A 263 -12.43 -3.00 9.74
C SER A 263 -12.62 -3.34 11.21
N ARG A 264 -13.84 -3.81 11.60
CA ARG A 264 -14.09 -4.24 12.98
C ARG A 264 -13.28 -5.47 13.33
N ALA A 265 -13.25 -6.47 12.45
CA ALA A 265 -12.48 -7.69 12.65
C ALA A 265 -10.98 -7.41 12.75
N PHE A 266 -10.44 -6.55 11.87
CA PHE A 266 -9.03 -6.11 11.95
C PHE A 266 -8.73 -5.46 13.30
N ARG A 267 -9.57 -4.53 13.75
CA ARG A 267 -9.39 -3.85 15.03
C ARG A 267 -9.37 -4.84 16.19
N GLN A 268 -10.34 -5.74 16.25
CA GLN A 268 -10.40 -6.78 17.28
C GLN A 268 -9.14 -7.66 17.28
N CYS A 269 -8.68 -8.09 16.11
CA CYS A 269 -7.46 -8.87 15.98
C CYS A 269 -6.24 -8.11 16.49
N VAL A 270 -6.08 -6.83 16.08
CA VAL A 270 -4.91 -6.02 16.48
C VAL A 270 -4.93 -5.70 17.97
N GLU A 271 -6.11 -5.42 18.55
CA GLU A 271 -6.26 -5.14 19.98
C GLU A 271 -5.95 -6.36 20.85
N ALA A 272 -6.18 -7.58 20.34
CA ALA A 272 -5.88 -8.84 21.02
C ALA A 272 -4.39 -9.25 20.96
N LEU A 273 -3.57 -8.61 20.10
CA LEU A 273 -2.17 -8.95 19.95
C LEU A 273 -1.34 -8.56 21.20
N ASP A 274 -0.46 -9.45 21.63
CA ASP A 274 0.54 -9.15 22.65
C ASP A 274 1.77 -8.49 22.04
N VAL A 275 1.61 -7.19 21.69
CA VAL A 275 2.66 -6.37 21.12
C VAL A 275 2.64 -4.98 21.75
N ARG A 276 3.75 -4.24 21.59
CA ARG A 276 3.85 -2.86 22.11
C ARG A 276 2.70 -1.98 21.62
N SER A 277 2.25 -1.08 22.47
CA SER A 277 1.17 -0.12 22.16
C SER A 277 1.48 0.76 20.95
N SER A 278 2.77 1.08 20.70
CA SER A 278 3.22 1.80 19.51
C SER A 278 2.89 1.02 18.23
N VAL A 279 3.19 -0.29 18.20
CA VAL A 279 2.90 -1.17 17.06
C VAL A 279 1.40 -1.27 16.80
N ARG A 280 0.59 -1.56 17.84
CA ARG A 280 -0.88 -1.56 17.72
C ARG A 280 -1.40 -0.22 17.20
N GLY A 281 -0.92 0.85 17.81
CA GLY A 281 -1.31 2.21 17.45
C GLY A 281 -1.01 2.56 15.99
N PHE A 282 0.17 2.18 15.46
CA PHE A 282 0.53 2.39 14.07
C PHE A 282 -0.38 1.61 13.11
N LEU A 283 -0.62 0.33 13.39
CA LEU A 283 -1.47 -0.52 12.53
C LEU A 283 -2.91 0.02 12.46
N LEU A 284 -3.50 0.32 13.61
CA LEU A 284 -4.87 0.85 13.68
C LEU A 284 -4.98 2.20 13.01
N HIS A 285 -4.05 3.11 13.32
CA HIS A 285 -4.06 4.47 12.77
C HIS A 285 -3.85 4.49 11.27
N SER A 286 -2.88 3.73 10.76
CA SER A 286 -2.61 3.66 9.32
C SER A 286 -3.78 3.07 8.53
N MET A 287 -4.43 2.03 9.04
CA MET A 287 -5.62 1.44 8.40
C MET A 287 -6.79 2.42 8.39
N ASP A 288 -7.09 3.06 9.52
CA ASP A 288 -8.20 4.02 9.62
C ASP A 288 -7.98 5.21 8.68
N PHE A 289 -6.76 5.76 8.65
CA PHE A 289 -6.41 6.85 7.73
C PHE A 289 -6.57 6.44 6.26
N LEU A 290 -6.05 5.27 5.86
CA LEU A 290 -6.13 4.81 4.47
C LEU A 290 -7.55 4.51 4.04
N ARG A 291 -8.36 3.89 4.91
CA ARG A 291 -9.78 3.68 4.66
C ARG A 291 -10.50 4.99 4.37
N GLU A 292 -10.26 6.02 5.19
CA GLU A 292 -10.89 7.33 5.02
C GLU A 292 -10.34 8.07 3.80
N PHE A 293 -9.03 7.99 3.55
CA PHE A 293 -8.39 8.56 2.38
C PHE A 293 -9.03 8.05 1.08
N TYR A 294 -9.17 6.73 0.93
CA TYR A 294 -9.77 6.14 -0.28
C TYR A 294 -11.28 6.38 -0.40
N GLN A 295 -11.98 6.70 0.66
CA GLN A 295 -13.37 7.15 0.56
C GLN A 295 -13.50 8.50 -0.15
N ARG A 296 -12.47 9.35 -0.11
CA ARG A 296 -12.49 10.73 -0.61
C ARG A 296 -11.55 10.98 -1.78
N SER A 297 -10.54 10.17 -1.96
CA SER A 297 -9.46 10.39 -2.93
C SER A 297 -8.85 9.10 -3.44
N ASP A 298 -7.87 9.23 -4.34
CA ASP A 298 -6.96 8.16 -4.73
C ASP A 298 -5.52 8.67 -4.85
N PHE A 299 -4.57 7.74 -4.93
CA PHE A 299 -3.15 8.05 -5.08
C PHE A 299 -2.82 8.92 -6.29
N HIS A 300 -3.56 8.74 -7.39
CA HIS A 300 -3.25 9.38 -8.67
C HIS A 300 -3.73 10.82 -8.75
N ARG A 301 -4.81 11.14 -8.07
CA ARG A 301 -5.40 12.49 -8.13
C ARG A 301 -4.99 13.35 -6.95
N GLY A 302 -4.67 12.72 -5.83
CA GLY A 302 -4.56 13.40 -4.57
C GLY A 302 -5.91 13.95 -4.11
N PRO A 303 -5.99 14.43 -2.89
CA PRO A 303 -7.19 15.11 -2.42
C PRO A 303 -7.46 16.33 -3.29
N ALA A 304 -8.73 16.53 -3.64
CA ALA A 304 -9.18 17.77 -4.27
C ALA A 304 -9.30 18.83 -3.16
N TRP A 305 -8.24 19.56 -2.96
CA TRP A 305 -8.23 20.80 -2.17
C TRP A 305 -8.05 22.00 -3.01
#